data_2917ddc117267814302bd34fd8e8f9cd
#
_entry.id   2917ddc117267814302bd34fd8e8f9cd
#
_cell.length_a   1.000
_cell.length_b   1.000
_cell.length_c   1.000
_cell.angle_alpha   90.00
_cell.angle_beta   90.00
_cell.angle_gamma   90.00
#
_symmetry.space_group_name_H-M   'P 1'
#
loop_
_entity.id
_entity.type
_entity.pdbx_description
1 polymer ?
#
loop_
_entity_poly.entity_id
_entity_poly.type
_entity_poly.pdbx_seq_one_letter_code
_entity_poly.pdbx_strand_id
1 'polypeptide(L)' 'MADDFTVGDHVEWNSEAGRVRGTIEKKYTAEITFKGYTVHASKEEPHYLIKSDKTDHLAMHKGSALQKLTRRKDKL' A
#
# COMPACT_ATOMS: atom_id res chain seq x y z
N MET A 1 9.48 10.43 -4.68
CA MET A 1 8.48 11.34 -4.63
C MET A 1 7.27 10.84 -3.91
N ALA A 2 6.12 11.37 -4.27
CA ALA A 2 4.93 11.16 -3.49
C ALA A 2 4.52 9.69 -3.37
N ASP A 3 4.89 8.88 -4.34
CA ASP A 3 4.45 7.48 -4.37
C ASP A 3 5.44 6.52 -3.73
N ASP A 4 6.42 7.05 -3.03
CA ASP A 4 7.48 6.22 -2.49
C ASP A 4 7.21 5.94 -1.02
N PHE A 5 6.79 4.71 -0.73
CA PHE A 5 6.48 4.28 0.63
C PHE A 5 7.48 3.24 1.09
N THR A 6 7.51 3.00 2.40
CA THR A 6 8.38 1.98 2.97
C THR A 6 7.56 1.02 3.82
N VAL A 7 8.14 -0.14 4.08
CA VAL A 7 7.51 -1.11 4.98
C VAL A 7 7.28 -0.45 6.33
N GLY A 8 6.07 -0.64 6.84
CA GLY A 8 5.70 -0.04 8.12
C GLY A 8 4.93 1.25 7.99
N ASP A 9 4.90 1.85 6.80
CA ASP A 9 4.14 3.07 6.59
C ASP A 9 2.65 2.78 6.67
N HIS A 10 1.92 3.72 7.25
CA HIS A 10 0.48 3.64 7.36
C HIS A 10 -0.13 4.40 6.19
N VAL A 11 -1.00 3.75 5.44
CA VAL A 11 -1.55 4.32 4.23
C VAL A 11 -3.05 4.08 4.16
N GLU A 12 -3.69 4.78 3.24
CA GLU A 12 -5.10 4.53 2.98
C GLU A 12 -5.35 4.57 1.47
N TRP A 13 -6.40 3.94 1.06
CA TRP A 13 -6.80 3.91 -0.33
C TRP A 13 -8.31 3.75 -0.41
N ASN A 14 -8.87 4.03 -1.60
CA ASN A 14 -10.29 3.89 -1.83
C ASN A 14 -10.58 2.51 -2.36
N SER A 15 -11.60 1.88 -1.83
CA SER A 15 -12.08 0.60 -2.33
C SER A 15 -13.56 0.72 -2.61
N GLU A 16 -14.14 -0.35 -3.12
CA GLU A 16 -15.58 -0.36 -3.35
C GLU A 16 -16.37 -0.17 -2.08
N ALA A 17 -15.80 -0.59 -0.97
CA ALA A 17 -16.47 -0.47 0.32
C ALA A 17 -16.18 0.86 0.99
N GLY A 18 -15.47 1.76 0.32
CA GLY A 18 -15.11 3.04 0.88
C GLY A 18 -13.62 3.13 1.18
N ARG A 19 -13.27 4.03 2.04
CA ARG A 19 -11.86 4.27 2.35
C ARG A 19 -11.34 3.22 3.32
N VAL A 20 -10.21 2.64 2.99
CA VAL A 20 -9.60 1.58 3.79
C VAL A 20 -8.19 2.02 4.18
N ARG A 21 -7.78 1.67 5.39
CA ARG A 21 -6.46 1.98 5.89
C ARG A 21 -5.71 0.70 6.20
N GLY A 22 -4.40 0.76 6.08
CA GLY A 22 -3.58 -0.39 6.38
C GLY A 22 -2.12 -0.01 6.51
N THR A 23 -1.31 -1.02 6.81
CA THR A 23 0.12 -0.86 7.00
C THR A 23 0.84 -1.63 5.91
N ILE A 24 1.87 -1.01 5.35
CA ILE A 24 2.65 -1.63 4.28
C ILE A 24 3.49 -2.75 4.88
N GLU A 25 3.31 -3.95 4.33
CA GLU A 25 4.04 -5.14 4.76
C GLU A 25 5.25 -5.40 3.89
N LYS A 26 5.12 -5.16 2.58
CA LYS A 26 6.21 -5.39 1.63
C LYS A 26 6.12 -4.42 0.48
N LYS A 27 7.27 -4.16 -0.13
CA LYS A 27 7.36 -3.33 -1.31
C LYS A 27 7.94 -4.17 -2.44
N TYR A 28 7.27 -4.15 -3.58
CA TYR A 28 7.70 -4.92 -4.74
C TYR A 28 8.04 -3.99 -5.88
N THR A 29 9.18 -4.21 -6.48
CA THR A 29 9.64 -3.42 -7.62
C THR A 29 9.90 -4.29 -8.83
N ALA A 30 9.40 -5.53 -8.80
CA ALA A 30 9.53 -6.47 -9.89
C ALA A 30 8.26 -7.29 -9.98
N GLU A 31 8.08 -7.97 -11.10
CA GLU A 31 6.89 -8.77 -11.32
C GLU A 31 6.79 -9.89 -10.31
N ILE A 32 5.60 -10.07 -9.75
CA ILE A 32 5.35 -11.14 -8.79
C ILE A 32 3.96 -11.72 -9.01
N THR A 33 3.73 -12.88 -8.42
CA THR A 33 2.41 -13.49 -8.43
C THR A 33 1.78 -13.31 -7.06
N PHE A 34 0.55 -12.81 -7.04
CA PHE A 34 -0.17 -12.57 -5.80
C PHE A 34 -1.60 -13.07 -5.95
N LYS A 35 -1.98 -14.01 -5.09
CA LYS A 35 -3.34 -14.58 -5.07
C LYS A 35 -3.75 -15.09 -6.43
N GLY A 36 -2.83 -15.73 -7.14
CA GLY A 36 -3.14 -16.37 -8.39
C GLY A 36 -3.09 -15.51 -9.63
N TYR A 37 -2.69 -14.25 -9.49
CA TYR A 37 -2.53 -13.40 -10.67
C TYR A 37 -1.18 -12.68 -10.62
N THR A 38 -0.78 -12.22 -11.79
CA THR A 38 0.51 -11.57 -11.92
C THR A 38 0.38 -10.08 -11.69
N VAL A 39 1.26 -9.56 -10.84
CA VAL A 39 1.34 -8.13 -10.57
C VAL A 39 2.58 -7.60 -11.26
N HIS A 40 2.38 -6.60 -12.11
CA HIS A 40 3.49 -6.04 -12.89
C HIS A 40 4.02 -4.79 -12.19
N ALA A 41 4.89 -5.02 -11.23
CA ALA A 41 5.54 -3.93 -10.52
C ALA A 41 6.89 -3.63 -11.17
N SER A 42 7.36 -2.41 -10.99
CA SER A 42 8.66 -2.00 -11.48
C SER A 42 9.22 -0.95 -10.55
N LYS A 43 10.44 -0.53 -10.79
CA LYS A 43 11.04 0.51 -9.97
C LYS A 43 10.32 1.84 -10.15
N GLU A 44 9.79 2.09 -11.34
CA GLU A 44 9.04 3.32 -11.60
C GLU A 44 7.64 3.26 -11.05
N GLU A 45 7.09 2.03 -10.95
CA GLU A 45 5.75 1.85 -10.41
C GLU A 45 5.76 0.72 -9.39
N PRO A 46 6.29 0.97 -8.21
CA PRO A 46 6.29 -0.08 -7.19
C PRO A 46 4.88 -0.42 -6.77
N HIS A 47 4.69 -1.68 -6.43
CA HIS A 47 3.45 -2.13 -5.80
C HIS A 47 3.74 -2.44 -4.35
N TYR A 48 2.72 -2.30 -3.53
CA TYR A 48 2.87 -2.50 -2.09
C TYR A 48 1.87 -3.51 -1.59
N LEU A 49 2.33 -4.40 -0.75
CA LEU A 49 1.48 -5.34 -0.05
C LEU A 49 1.09 -4.71 1.27
N ILE A 50 -0.21 -4.57 1.49
CA ILE A 50 -0.73 -3.83 2.62
C ILE A 50 -1.65 -4.72 3.41
N LYS A 51 -1.51 -4.66 4.73
CA LYS A 51 -2.39 -5.39 5.63
C LYS A 51 -3.43 -4.41 6.16
N SER A 52 -4.69 -4.75 5.98
CA SER A 52 -5.79 -3.90 6.42
C SER A 52 -5.79 -3.76 7.94
N ASP A 53 -6.06 -2.56 8.44
CA ASP A 53 -6.11 -2.33 9.87
C ASP A 53 -7.31 -3.01 10.53
N LYS A 54 -8.42 -3.10 9.81
CA LYS A 54 -9.64 -3.65 10.39
C LYS A 54 -9.70 -5.15 10.35
N THR A 55 -9.03 -5.74 9.38
CA THR A 55 -9.04 -7.18 9.20
C THR A 55 -7.62 -7.61 8.90
N ASP A 56 -7.42 -8.91 8.81
CA ASP A 56 -6.10 -9.42 8.45
C ASP A 56 -5.94 -9.62 6.96
N HIS A 57 -6.83 -9.03 6.19
CA HIS A 57 -6.76 -9.16 4.75
C HIS A 57 -5.58 -8.41 4.17
N LEU A 58 -4.97 -9.00 3.18
CA LEU A 58 -3.87 -8.36 2.46
C LEU A 58 -4.37 -7.83 1.14
N ALA A 59 -3.84 -6.69 0.74
CA ALA A 59 -4.18 -6.07 -0.52
C ALA A 59 -2.90 -5.65 -1.23
N MET A 60 -2.96 -5.60 -2.54
CA MET A 60 -1.83 -5.18 -3.35
C MET A 60 -2.25 -3.99 -4.20
N HIS A 61 -1.56 -2.88 -4.04
CA HIS A 61 -1.89 -1.66 -4.76
C HIS A 61 -0.63 -0.96 -5.23
N LYS A 62 -0.77 -0.24 -6.34
CA LYS A 62 0.30 0.65 -6.77
C LYS A 62 0.47 1.79 -5.79
N GLY A 63 1.68 2.33 -5.73
CA GLY A 63 1.92 3.49 -4.89
C GLY A 63 1.01 4.66 -5.22
N SER A 64 0.71 4.87 -6.51
CA SER A 64 -0.13 6.00 -6.91
C SER A 64 -1.57 5.87 -6.43
N ALA A 65 -2.00 4.67 -6.02
CA ALA A 65 -3.33 4.46 -5.50
C ALA A 65 -3.40 4.67 -3.99
N LEU A 66 -2.27 4.91 -3.35
CA LEU A 66 -2.18 5.00 -1.90
C LEU A 66 -1.92 6.43 -1.47
N GLN A 67 -2.38 6.75 -0.26
CA GLN A 67 -2.05 8.02 0.37
C GLN A 67 -1.44 7.73 1.72
N LYS A 68 -0.33 8.39 2.01
CA LYS A 68 0.35 8.18 3.27
C LYS A 68 -0.40 8.90 4.38
N LEU A 69 -0.66 8.20 5.47
CA LEU A 69 -1.27 8.77 6.65
C LEU A 69 -0.16 9.27 7.56
N THR A 70 -0.10 10.59 7.78
CA THR A 70 0.86 11.14 8.70
C THR A 70 0.13 11.44 9.99
N ARG A 71 0.74 11.02 11.04
CA ARG A 71 0.16 11.32 12.28
C ARG A 71 0.65 12.55 12.75
N ARG A 72 0.63 13.32 12.93
CA ARG A 72 1.24 14.37 13.32
C ARG A 72 0.84 15.13 14.18
N LYS A 73 0.75 14.89 14.21
CA LYS A 73 0.55 15.29 14.80
C LYS A 73 0.76 15.73 15.53
N ASP A 74 0.89 15.69 15.40
CA ASP A 74 1.18 15.95 15.91
C ASP A 74 1.70 16.56 16.32
N LYS A 75 1.86 17.00 16.15
CA LYS A 75 2.40 17.52 16.41
C LYS A 75 2.47 17.97 16.84
N LEU A 76 2.50 18.17 16.89
CA LEU A 76 2.61 18.57 17.29
C LEU A 76 2.62 18.84 17.62
#